data_c963c63dce92ae54205b5667040fd791
#
_entry.id   c963c63dce92ae54205b5667040fd791
#
_cell.length_a   1.000
_cell.length_b   1.000
_cell.length_c   1.000
_cell.angle_alpha   90.00
_cell.angle_beta   90.00
_cell.angle_gamma   90.00
#
_symmetry.space_group_name_H-M   'P 1'
#
loop_
_entity.id
_entity.type
_entity.pdbx_description
1 polymer ?
#
loop_
_entity_poly.entity_id
_entity_poly.type
_entity_poly.pdbx_seq_one_letter_code
_entity_poly.pdbx_strand_id
1 'polypeptide(L)'
;MLNRWKEREVSECIATWGEQWGDDLAIRTYASRIIGAEQELVLHGGGNTSVKSSYTTVLGEPVPALFVKASGHDLATIEPQGHTALDLRYLQGLRHLSELSDEAMANELLTHRYNARAAMPSIEALMHAFLSPTYIDHTHADAILALTNRRDGGKAVRAALGSDVIILEYVRPGFALAKAAALAYDASPTSTGMVLLKHGLLTWGKTARESYEKTIELVTRAERFLDQQKTSPIRTPAGTSPQSARQRYLKTAPILRGLLALPTGDADRPFRRVILRSLITQEMLDFLDSEGGKDIALTPPLTTDHLIRTKALPLWIDAPQYDDGEKLRKQLSAALADYQGRYDTYFERHSHRMKTPLARFDSMPRAILMPGVGVLSAGRDAAEAGIVRDIIAQTLATKMKIAATGIYEGLGDEHLFDMEYLPLQHAKLGAGREAPLGRSVALITGAAGAIGSGICQALLEQGCHVAATDLAGESLSSLVSGLRPTYGDRVIGIPLDVTDPASVAAGYDAVIDAWGGVDLLVVNAGIAHVSSLADMDRSRFLPGRT
;
A
#
# COMPACT_ATOMS: atom_id res chain seq x y z
N MET A 1 12.86 -17.62 -6.07
CA MET A 1 11.40 -17.57 -5.79
C MET A 1 10.78 -18.96 -5.89
N LEU A 2 9.72 -19.26 -5.11
CA LEU A 2 9.06 -20.58 -5.10
C LEU A 2 7.87 -20.58 -6.06
N ASN A 3 7.78 -21.65 -6.90
CA ASN A 3 6.57 -21.90 -7.70
C ASN A 3 5.44 -22.42 -6.78
N ARG A 4 4.31 -21.72 -6.73
CA ARG A 4 3.14 -22.03 -5.90
C ARG A 4 1.97 -22.63 -6.68
N TRP A 5 2.14 -22.93 -7.96
CA TRP A 5 1.08 -23.52 -8.78
C TRP A 5 0.68 -24.91 -8.28
N LYS A 6 -0.63 -25.14 -8.10
CA LYS A 6 -1.19 -26.43 -7.66
C LYS A 6 -2.46 -26.74 -8.46
N GLU A 7 -2.45 -27.82 -9.22
CA GLU A 7 -3.57 -28.24 -10.07
C GLU A 7 -4.87 -28.49 -9.29
N ARG A 8 -4.76 -28.96 -8.04
CA ARG A 8 -5.93 -29.13 -7.17
C ARG A 8 -6.63 -27.81 -6.89
N GLU A 9 -5.88 -26.77 -6.56
CA GLU A 9 -6.44 -25.43 -6.28
C GLU A 9 -7.05 -24.80 -7.55
N VAL A 10 -6.47 -25.06 -8.73
CA VAL A 10 -7.05 -24.69 -10.03
C VAL A 10 -8.42 -25.34 -10.21
N SER A 11 -8.52 -26.66 -9.96
CA SER A 11 -9.78 -27.39 -10.07
C SER A 11 -10.83 -26.88 -9.08
N GLU A 12 -10.44 -26.54 -7.87
CA GLU A 12 -11.33 -25.93 -6.86
C GLU A 12 -11.85 -24.57 -7.32
N CYS A 13 -11.01 -23.73 -7.94
CA CYS A 13 -11.42 -22.44 -8.50
C CYS A 13 -12.38 -22.59 -9.68
N ILE A 14 -12.13 -23.56 -10.58
CA ILE A 14 -13.05 -23.88 -11.69
C ILE A 14 -14.39 -24.36 -11.15
N ALA A 15 -14.40 -25.27 -10.17
CA ALA A 15 -15.63 -25.75 -9.54
C ALA A 15 -16.42 -24.61 -8.86
N THR A 16 -15.73 -23.60 -8.30
CA THR A 16 -16.35 -22.48 -7.59
C THR A 16 -16.92 -21.42 -8.55
N TRP A 17 -16.18 -21.11 -9.62
CA TRP A 17 -16.46 -19.94 -10.46
C TRP A 17 -16.72 -20.27 -11.95
N GLY A 18 -16.35 -21.48 -12.42
CA GLY A 18 -16.40 -21.82 -13.85
C GLY A 18 -17.78 -21.72 -14.46
N GLU A 19 -18.83 -22.20 -13.75
CA GLU A 19 -20.21 -22.14 -14.24
C GLU A 19 -20.68 -20.70 -14.50
N GLN A 20 -20.36 -19.78 -13.60
CA GLN A 20 -20.81 -18.38 -13.69
C GLN A 20 -19.92 -17.50 -14.57
N TRP A 21 -18.61 -17.73 -14.55
CA TRP A 21 -17.61 -16.80 -15.12
C TRP A 21 -16.79 -17.41 -16.28
N GLY A 22 -16.91 -18.70 -16.51
CA GLY A 22 -16.08 -19.47 -17.44
C GLY A 22 -14.74 -19.90 -16.84
N ASP A 23 -14.24 -21.03 -17.30
CA ASP A 23 -13.01 -21.67 -16.78
C ASP A 23 -11.78 -20.77 -16.96
N ASP A 24 -11.67 -20.09 -18.10
CA ASP A 24 -10.53 -19.19 -18.37
C ASP A 24 -10.39 -18.10 -17.30
N LEU A 25 -11.51 -17.46 -16.89
CA LEU A 25 -11.49 -16.43 -15.88
C LEU A 25 -11.31 -17.00 -14.48
N ALA A 26 -11.85 -18.18 -14.20
CA ALA A 26 -11.61 -18.88 -12.94
C ALA A 26 -10.11 -19.20 -12.75
N ILE A 27 -9.46 -19.76 -13.78
CA ILE A 27 -8.02 -20.05 -13.78
C ILE A 27 -7.19 -18.76 -13.69
N ARG A 28 -7.61 -17.70 -14.41
CA ARG A 28 -6.95 -16.38 -14.34
C ARG A 28 -7.01 -15.82 -12.92
N THR A 29 -8.15 -15.94 -12.26
CA THR A 29 -8.35 -15.47 -10.88
C THR A 29 -7.43 -16.22 -9.91
N TYR A 30 -7.33 -17.56 -10.06
CA TYR A 30 -6.38 -18.36 -9.28
C TYR A 30 -4.94 -17.88 -9.47
N ALA A 31 -4.50 -17.77 -10.73
CA ALA A 31 -3.13 -17.35 -11.03
C ALA A 31 -2.85 -15.92 -10.51
N SER A 32 -3.83 -15.01 -10.57
CA SER A 32 -3.73 -13.68 -10.00
C SER A 32 -3.52 -13.72 -8.49
N ARG A 33 -4.25 -14.58 -7.78
CA ARG A 33 -4.14 -14.72 -6.32
C ARG A 33 -2.78 -15.26 -5.88
N ILE A 34 -2.21 -16.25 -6.56
CA ILE A 34 -0.88 -16.76 -6.21
C ILE A 34 0.24 -15.77 -6.52
N ILE A 35 0.07 -14.89 -7.52
CA ILE A 35 0.97 -13.76 -7.77
C ILE A 35 0.82 -12.73 -6.64
N GLY A 36 -0.40 -12.34 -6.30
CA GLY A 36 -0.68 -11.33 -5.28
C GLY A 36 -0.32 -11.76 -3.86
N ALA A 37 -0.35 -13.07 -3.57
CA ALA A 37 0.06 -13.62 -2.28
C ALA A 37 1.58 -13.51 -2.05
N GLU A 38 2.37 -13.20 -3.09
CA GLU A 38 3.81 -13.03 -2.99
C GLU A 38 4.16 -11.54 -3.06
N GLN A 39 4.43 -10.95 -1.89
CA GLN A 39 4.70 -9.51 -1.78
C GLN A 39 5.94 -9.06 -2.55
N GLU A 40 6.91 -9.95 -2.75
CA GLU A 40 8.09 -9.67 -3.57
C GLU A 40 7.78 -9.64 -5.08
N LEU A 41 6.57 -10.04 -5.52
CA LEU A 41 6.10 -9.88 -6.90
C LEU A 41 5.26 -8.63 -7.10
N VAL A 42 4.32 -8.37 -6.20
CA VAL A 42 3.43 -7.21 -6.25
C VAL A 42 2.99 -6.79 -4.84
N LEU A 43 2.72 -5.50 -4.65
CA LEU A 43 2.14 -4.95 -3.42
C LEU A 43 0.91 -4.10 -3.71
N HIS A 44 -0.10 -4.21 -2.85
CA HIS A 44 -1.21 -3.25 -2.67
C HIS A 44 -1.82 -2.69 -3.95
N GLY A 45 -2.34 -3.56 -4.79
CA GLY A 45 -2.99 -3.16 -6.04
C GLY A 45 -2.04 -2.82 -7.18
N GLY A 46 -0.71 -2.95 -6.96
CA GLY A 46 0.30 -2.92 -8.02
C GLY A 46 0.19 -4.10 -8.98
N GLY A 47 0.86 -4.01 -10.13
CA GLY A 47 0.79 -5.01 -11.17
C GLY A 47 -0.63 -5.26 -11.70
N ASN A 48 -0.75 -6.07 -12.71
CA ASN A 48 -2.05 -6.48 -13.27
C ASN A 48 -1.93 -7.75 -14.10
N THR A 49 -3.05 -8.40 -14.28
CA THR A 49 -3.14 -9.67 -14.99
C THR A 49 -4.35 -9.67 -15.91
N SER A 50 -4.29 -10.43 -16.98
CA SER A 50 -5.41 -10.54 -17.92
C SER A 50 -5.55 -11.90 -18.56
N VAL A 51 -6.73 -12.15 -19.13
CA VAL A 51 -7.01 -13.24 -20.05
C VAL A 51 -7.88 -12.75 -21.21
N LYS A 52 -7.56 -13.17 -22.42
CA LYS A 52 -8.40 -13.03 -23.60
C LYS A 52 -9.28 -14.26 -23.74
N SER A 53 -10.59 -14.05 -23.67
CA SER A 53 -11.60 -15.11 -23.77
C SER A 53 -12.86 -14.58 -24.42
N SER A 54 -14.00 -15.24 -24.24
CA SER A 54 -15.29 -14.80 -24.75
C SER A 54 -16.17 -14.25 -23.62
N TYR A 55 -16.96 -13.21 -23.94
CA TYR A 55 -18.02 -12.68 -23.09
C TYR A 55 -19.37 -12.98 -23.74
N THR A 56 -20.31 -13.56 -23.00
CA THR A 56 -21.66 -13.81 -23.51
C THR A 56 -22.52 -12.56 -23.30
N THR A 57 -22.99 -11.96 -24.39
CA THR A 57 -23.87 -10.79 -24.35
C THR A 57 -25.27 -11.16 -23.83
N VAL A 58 -26.10 -10.14 -23.53
CA VAL A 58 -27.50 -10.38 -23.16
C VAL A 58 -28.34 -11.03 -24.25
N LEU A 59 -27.86 -11.03 -25.51
CA LEU A 59 -28.48 -11.73 -26.65
C LEU A 59 -28.02 -13.18 -26.75
N GLY A 60 -27.17 -13.66 -25.85
CA GLY A 60 -26.61 -15.01 -25.87
C GLY A 60 -25.45 -15.19 -26.86
N GLU A 61 -24.94 -14.12 -27.46
CA GLU A 61 -23.85 -14.18 -28.45
C GLU A 61 -22.48 -14.12 -27.75
N PRO A 62 -21.54 -15.03 -28.04
CA PRO A 62 -20.17 -14.94 -27.56
C PRO A 62 -19.40 -13.90 -28.38
N VAL A 63 -18.78 -12.93 -27.68
CA VAL A 63 -17.95 -11.89 -28.29
C VAL A 63 -16.55 -11.91 -27.68
N PRO A 64 -15.48 -11.58 -28.44
CA PRO A 64 -14.12 -11.52 -27.92
C PRO A 64 -13.98 -10.47 -26.82
N ALA A 65 -13.47 -10.87 -25.66
CA ALA A 65 -13.28 -10.02 -24.52
C ALA A 65 -11.85 -10.10 -23.96
N LEU A 66 -11.38 -8.96 -23.45
CA LEU A 66 -10.24 -8.87 -22.54
C LEU A 66 -10.78 -8.76 -21.12
N PHE A 67 -10.52 -9.76 -20.29
CA PHE A 67 -10.72 -9.66 -18.86
C PHE A 67 -9.41 -9.18 -18.23
N VAL A 68 -9.38 -8.00 -17.68
CA VAL A 68 -8.18 -7.39 -17.10
C VAL A 68 -8.46 -6.87 -15.70
N LYS A 69 -7.49 -7.03 -14.79
CA LYS A 69 -7.60 -6.55 -13.41
C LYS A 69 -8.09 -5.10 -13.35
N ALA A 70 -9.11 -4.87 -12.56
CA ALA A 70 -9.62 -3.53 -12.31
C ALA A 70 -8.65 -2.71 -11.44
N SER A 71 -8.63 -1.40 -11.69
CA SER A 71 -7.80 -0.46 -10.95
C SER A 71 -8.13 -0.48 -9.45
N GLY A 72 -7.11 -0.51 -8.61
CA GLY A 72 -7.26 -0.51 -7.15
C GLY A 72 -7.59 -1.85 -6.50
N HIS A 73 -7.89 -2.92 -7.27
CA HIS A 73 -8.06 -4.26 -6.71
C HIS A 73 -6.70 -4.86 -6.35
N ASP A 74 -6.66 -5.57 -5.23
CA ASP A 74 -5.48 -6.33 -4.81
C ASP A 74 -5.51 -7.72 -5.44
N LEU A 75 -4.40 -8.15 -6.06
CA LEU A 75 -4.31 -9.46 -6.68
C LEU A 75 -4.44 -10.60 -5.67
N ALA A 76 -3.98 -10.42 -4.42
CA ALA A 76 -4.04 -11.45 -3.38
C ALA A 76 -5.48 -11.87 -3.03
N THR A 77 -6.43 -10.95 -3.16
CA THR A 77 -7.82 -11.16 -2.76
C THR A 77 -8.81 -11.02 -3.92
N ILE A 78 -8.32 -10.85 -5.15
CA ILE A 78 -9.17 -10.63 -6.31
C ILE A 78 -10.14 -11.80 -6.53
N GLU A 79 -11.35 -11.46 -6.94
CA GLU A 79 -12.37 -12.39 -7.39
C GLU A 79 -12.69 -12.18 -8.88
N PRO A 80 -13.39 -13.08 -9.58
CA PRO A 80 -13.66 -12.94 -11.01
C PRO A 80 -14.21 -11.57 -11.42
N GLN A 81 -15.14 -11.00 -10.63
CA GLN A 81 -15.70 -9.66 -10.88
C GLN A 81 -14.69 -8.52 -10.75
N GLY A 82 -13.54 -8.76 -10.14
CA GLY A 82 -12.40 -7.85 -10.09
C GLY A 82 -11.62 -7.76 -11.40
N HIS A 83 -11.96 -8.56 -12.40
CA HIS A 83 -11.46 -8.48 -13.77
C HIS A 83 -12.52 -7.85 -14.67
N THR A 84 -12.29 -6.61 -15.12
CA THR A 84 -13.23 -5.91 -15.99
C THR A 84 -13.18 -6.49 -17.39
N ALA A 85 -14.35 -6.86 -17.94
CA ALA A 85 -14.51 -7.34 -19.31
C ALA A 85 -14.60 -6.17 -20.29
N LEU A 86 -13.72 -6.12 -21.29
CA LEU A 86 -13.60 -5.07 -22.30
C LEU A 86 -13.75 -5.64 -23.71
N ASP A 87 -14.31 -4.84 -24.63
CA ASP A 87 -14.36 -5.19 -26.05
C ASP A 87 -12.94 -5.28 -26.64
N LEU A 88 -12.45 -6.52 -26.78
CA LEU A 88 -11.09 -6.77 -27.24
C LEU A 88 -10.87 -6.28 -28.69
N ARG A 89 -11.86 -6.43 -29.57
CA ARG A 89 -11.71 -6.03 -30.99
C ARG A 89 -11.58 -4.53 -31.12
N TYR A 90 -12.42 -3.79 -30.37
CA TYR A 90 -12.36 -2.33 -30.36
C TYR A 90 -11.00 -1.85 -29.81
N LEU A 91 -10.59 -2.37 -28.64
CA LEU A 91 -9.31 -1.97 -28.04
C LEU A 91 -8.12 -2.24 -28.95
N GLN A 92 -8.09 -3.39 -29.64
CA GLN A 92 -7.05 -3.71 -30.62
C GLN A 92 -7.04 -2.71 -31.78
N GLY A 93 -8.20 -2.19 -32.19
CA GLY A 93 -8.32 -1.15 -33.20
C GLY A 93 -7.61 0.17 -32.81
N LEU A 94 -7.60 0.53 -31.52
CA LEU A 94 -6.92 1.71 -31.02
C LEU A 94 -5.40 1.68 -31.27
N ARG A 95 -4.81 0.51 -31.46
CA ARG A 95 -3.39 0.35 -31.78
C ARG A 95 -2.96 1.11 -33.06
N HIS A 96 -3.87 1.35 -34.00
CA HIS A 96 -3.60 2.07 -35.25
C HIS A 96 -3.44 3.59 -35.06
N LEU A 97 -3.92 4.14 -33.93
CA LEU A 97 -3.76 5.57 -33.64
C LEU A 97 -2.30 5.93 -33.44
N SER A 98 -1.90 7.14 -33.89
CA SER A 98 -0.56 7.69 -33.63
C SER A 98 -0.38 8.07 -32.16
N GLU A 99 -1.41 8.65 -31.56
CA GLU A 99 -1.46 9.13 -30.17
C GLU A 99 -2.87 9.01 -29.61
N LEU A 100 -2.98 8.97 -28.30
CA LEU A 100 -4.24 9.00 -27.57
C LEU A 100 -3.97 9.67 -26.22
N SER A 101 -4.78 10.71 -25.88
CA SER A 101 -4.64 11.36 -24.57
C SER A 101 -5.11 10.47 -23.43
N ASP A 102 -4.69 10.77 -22.20
CA ASP A 102 -5.08 9.97 -21.02
C ASP A 102 -6.60 10.04 -20.78
N GLU A 103 -7.21 11.21 -21.02
CA GLU A 103 -8.66 11.41 -20.90
C GLU A 103 -9.43 10.61 -21.96
N ALA A 104 -8.98 10.67 -23.22
CA ALA A 104 -9.58 9.89 -24.28
C ALA A 104 -9.40 8.40 -24.04
N MET A 105 -8.21 7.96 -23.62
CA MET A 105 -7.96 6.56 -23.25
C MET A 105 -8.88 6.09 -22.11
N ALA A 106 -9.03 6.92 -21.06
CA ALA A 106 -9.94 6.61 -19.96
C ALA A 106 -11.39 6.48 -20.44
N ASN A 107 -11.84 7.40 -21.32
CA ASN A 107 -13.17 7.35 -21.91
C ASN A 107 -13.37 6.07 -22.72
N GLU A 108 -12.42 5.73 -23.60
CA GLU A 108 -12.52 4.51 -24.41
C GLU A 108 -12.55 3.24 -23.56
N LEU A 109 -11.74 3.17 -22.50
CA LEU A 109 -11.77 2.05 -21.57
C LEU A 109 -13.10 1.96 -20.79
N LEU A 110 -13.72 3.09 -20.48
CA LEU A 110 -15.00 3.14 -19.76
C LEU A 110 -16.19 2.80 -20.64
N THR A 111 -16.22 3.29 -21.88
CA THR A 111 -17.34 3.13 -22.81
C THR A 111 -17.38 1.75 -23.47
N HIS A 112 -16.26 1.05 -23.51
CA HIS A 112 -16.15 -0.28 -24.12
C HIS A 112 -16.08 -1.42 -23.08
N ARG A 113 -16.63 -1.18 -21.88
CA ARG A 113 -16.90 -2.26 -20.90
C ARG A 113 -18.21 -2.95 -21.23
N TYR A 114 -18.23 -4.27 -21.19
CA TYR A 114 -19.49 -5.02 -21.37
C TYR A 114 -20.46 -4.86 -20.19
N ASN A 115 -19.95 -4.50 -19.00
CA ASN A 115 -20.77 -4.17 -17.84
C ASN A 115 -20.47 -2.73 -17.39
N ALA A 116 -21.43 -1.83 -17.54
CA ALA A 116 -21.28 -0.42 -17.16
C ALA A 116 -21.01 -0.20 -15.65
N ARG A 117 -21.39 -1.17 -14.80
CA ARG A 117 -21.15 -1.13 -13.35
C ARG A 117 -19.79 -1.73 -12.95
N ALA A 118 -19.08 -2.40 -13.86
CA ALA A 118 -17.75 -2.94 -13.57
C ALA A 118 -16.79 -1.80 -13.16
N ALA A 119 -15.83 -2.13 -12.30
CA ALA A 119 -14.83 -1.17 -11.86
C ALA A 119 -13.98 -0.65 -13.03
N MET A 120 -13.33 0.51 -12.84
CA MET A 120 -12.39 1.06 -13.82
C MET A 120 -11.29 0.05 -14.11
N PRO A 121 -11.03 -0.33 -15.38
CA PRO A 121 -9.95 -1.24 -15.71
C PRO A 121 -8.57 -0.61 -15.43
N SER A 122 -7.53 -1.43 -15.38
CA SER A 122 -6.15 -0.95 -15.27
C SER A 122 -5.83 0.06 -16.38
N ILE A 123 -5.06 1.10 -16.05
CA ILE A 123 -4.49 2.05 -17.02
C ILE A 123 -3.67 1.34 -18.11
N GLU A 124 -3.19 0.13 -17.82
CA GLU A 124 -2.38 -0.68 -18.72
C GLU A 124 -3.20 -1.69 -19.54
N ALA A 125 -4.53 -1.60 -19.49
CA ALA A 125 -5.42 -2.50 -20.22
C ALA A 125 -5.11 -2.54 -21.75
N LEU A 126 -4.72 -1.39 -22.34
CA LEU A 126 -4.32 -1.35 -23.74
C LEU A 126 -3.04 -2.15 -24.03
N MET A 127 -2.08 -2.18 -23.10
CA MET A 127 -0.88 -3.00 -23.25
C MET A 127 -1.26 -4.48 -23.32
N HIS A 128 -2.18 -4.93 -22.46
CA HIS A 128 -2.71 -6.30 -22.50
C HIS A 128 -3.53 -6.59 -23.76
N ALA A 129 -4.29 -5.62 -24.27
CA ALA A 129 -5.07 -5.77 -25.51
C ALA A 129 -4.19 -5.90 -26.75
N PHE A 130 -3.09 -5.12 -26.81
CA PHE A 130 -2.24 -5.00 -27.99
C PHE A 130 -1.27 -6.18 -28.17
N LEU A 131 -0.87 -6.85 -27.08
CA LEU A 131 -0.09 -8.07 -27.16
C LEU A 131 -1.01 -9.25 -27.52
N SER A 132 -0.56 -10.16 -28.40
CA SER A 132 -1.38 -11.27 -28.90
C SER A 132 -1.61 -12.43 -27.92
N PRO A 133 -0.74 -12.77 -26.94
CA PRO A 133 -0.93 -13.91 -26.05
C PRO A 133 -2.23 -13.88 -25.25
N THR A 134 -2.75 -15.07 -24.93
CA THR A 134 -4.02 -15.24 -24.22
C THR A 134 -3.95 -14.78 -22.77
N TYR A 135 -2.93 -15.21 -22.03
CA TYR A 135 -2.69 -14.87 -20.63
C TYR A 135 -1.48 -13.95 -20.54
N ILE A 136 -1.61 -12.86 -19.78
CA ILE A 136 -0.53 -11.89 -19.57
C ILE A 136 -0.48 -11.55 -18.10
N ASP A 137 0.73 -11.60 -17.53
CA ASP A 137 1.04 -11.18 -16.17
C ASP A 137 1.99 -9.98 -16.20
N HIS A 138 1.68 -8.95 -15.43
CA HIS A 138 2.54 -7.81 -15.19
C HIS A 138 2.78 -7.66 -13.70
N THR A 139 4.06 -7.66 -13.30
CA THR A 139 4.50 -7.59 -11.90
C THR A 139 5.55 -6.50 -11.69
N HIS A 140 5.64 -6.00 -10.46
CA HIS A 140 6.68 -5.09 -10.01
C HIS A 140 7.68 -5.81 -9.09
N ALA A 141 8.15 -6.98 -9.52
CA ALA A 141 8.98 -7.87 -8.72
C ALA A 141 10.26 -7.20 -8.21
N ASP A 142 10.54 -7.31 -6.90
CA ASP A 142 11.67 -6.67 -6.21
C ASP A 142 13.01 -6.94 -6.88
N ALA A 143 13.26 -8.19 -7.28
CA ALA A 143 14.50 -8.56 -7.93
C ALA A 143 14.65 -7.89 -9.31
N ILE A 144 13.55 -7.75 -10.06
CA ILE A 144 13.54 -7.04 -11.34
C ILE A 144 13.76 -5.54 -11.11
N LEU A 145 13.07 -4.95 -10.12
CA LEU A 145 13.26 -3.55 -9.77
C LEU A 145 14.70 -3.28 -9.28
N ALA A 146 15.30 -4.23 -8.57
CA ALA A 146 16.68 -4.13 -8.14
C ALA A 146 17.68 -4.13 -9.31
N LEU A 147 17.38 -4.81 -10.42
CA LEU A 147 18.17 -4.74 -11.64
C LEU A 147 17.93 -3.44 -12.41
N THR A 148 16.65 -3.03 -12.57
CA THR A 148 16.24 -1.95 -13.47
C THR A 148 16.49 -0.55 -12.91
N ASN A 149 16.51 -0.38 -11.58
CA ASN A 149 16.79 0.89 -10.89
C ASN A 149 18.28 1.11 -10.58
N ARG A 150 19.13 0.60 -11.44
CA ARG A 150 20.58 0.83 -11.41
C ARG A 150 20.98 1.73 -12.59
N ARG A 151 22.09 2.47 -12.42
CA ARG A 151 22.68 3.27 -13.52
C ARG A 151 23.00 2.43 -14.75
N ASP A 152 23.39 1.17 -14.57
CA ASP A 152 23.65 0.20 -15.62
C ASP A 152 22.49 -0.80 -15.83
N GLY A 153 21.26 -0.41 -15.50
CA GLY A 153 20.10 -1.30 -15.38
C GLY A 153 19.88 -2.20 -16.59
N GLY A 154 19.91 -1.67 -17.82
CA GLY A 154 19.77 -2.47 -19.03
C GLY A 154 20.86 -3.53 -19.20
N LYS A 155 22.11 -3.22 -18.82
CA LYS A 155 23.22 -4.20 -18.82
C LYS A 155 23.04 -5.25 -17.74
N ALA A 156 22.62 -4.85 -16.54
CA ALA A 156 22.35 -5.77 -15.44
C ALA A 156 21.21 -6.75 -15.78
N VAL A 157 20.12 -6.26 -16.38
CA VAL A 157 19.01 -7.11 -16.87
C VAL A 157 19.53 -8.10 -17.91
N ARG A 158 20.31 -7.63 -18.90
CA ARG A 158 20.86 -8.51 -19.95
C ARG A 158 21.80 -9.58 -19.38
N ALA A 159 22.62 -9.22 -18.39
CA ALA A 159 23.50 -10.17 -17.72
C ALA A 159 22.74 -11.20 -16.87
N ALA A 160 21.67 -10.78 -16.18
CA ALA A 160 20.89 -11.66 -15.32
C ALA A 160 19.93 -12.58 -16.10
N LEU A 161 19.25 -12.04 -17.11
CA LEU A 161 18.14 -12.70 -17.79
C LEU A 161 18.47 -13.20 -19.21
N GLY A 162 19.64 -12.84 -19.78
CA GLY A 162 20.06 -13.30 -21.10
C GLY A 162 19.41 -12.53 -22.26
N SER A 163 19.51 -13.10 -23.48
CA SER A 163 19.03 -12.46 -24.72
C SER A 163 17.58 -12.78 -25.07
N ASP A 164 16.97 -13.69 -24.37
CA ASP A 164 15.60 -14.17 -24.58
C ASP A 164 14.51 -13.30 -23.94
N VAL A 165 14.89 -12.17 -23.34
CA VAL A 165 13.96 -11.17 -22.83
C VAL A 165 14.07 -9.86 -23.62
N ILE A 166 12.93 -9.23 -23.86
CA ILE A 166 12.86 -7.86 -24.39
C ILE A 166 13.19 -6.89 -23.25
N ILE A 167 14.01 -5.88 -23.53
CA ILE A 167 14.28 -4.77 -22.60
C ILE A 167 13.72 -3.50 -23.24
N LEU A 168 12.78 -2.87 -22.55
CA LEU A 168 12.17 -1.61 -22.98
C LEU A 168 12.61 -0.49 -22.03
N GLU A 169 13.13 0.59 -22.58
CA GLU A 169 13.43 1.81 -21.82
C GLU A 169 12.18 2.36 -21.16
N TYR A 170 12.34 3.18 -20.12
CA TYR A 170 11.20 3.76 -19.44
C TYR A 170 10.30 4.55 -20.39
N VAL A 171 9.06 4.15 -20.48
CA VAL A 171 7.97 4.88 -21.14
C VAL A 171 6.86 5.07 -20.11
N ARG A 172 6.31 6.28 -20.03
CA ARG A 172 5.21 6.59 -19.11
C ARG A 172 4.03 5.63 -19.34
N PRO A 173 3.47 4.99 -18.28
CA PRO A 173 2.28 4.16 -18.38
C PRO A 173 1.12 4.85 -19.09
N GLY A 174 0.41 4.10 -19.92
CA GLY A 174 -0.68 4.55 -20.75
C GLY A 174 -0.54 4.12 -22.21
N PHE A 175 -1.11 4.88 -23.14
CA PHE A 175 -1.14 4.53 -24.56
C PHE A 175 0.27 4.40 -25.18
N ALA A 176 1.18 5.31 -24.85
CA ALA A 176 2.54 5.29 -25.38
C ALA A 176 3.29 3.99 -24.99
N LEU A 177 3.18 3.58 -23.72
CA LEU A 177 3.77 2.33 -23.25
C LEU A 177 3.13 1.12 -23.95
N ALA A 178 1.80 1.10 -24.09
CA ALA A 178 1.09 0.02 -24.76
C ALA A 178 1.56 -0.16 -26.22
N LYS A 179 1.75 0.94 -26.95
CA LYS A 179 2.31 0.90 -28.32
C LYS A 179 3.76 0.42 -28.36
N ALA A 180 4.61 0.97 -27.50
CA ALA A 180 6.02 0.60 -27.45
C ALA A 180 6.20 -0.88 -27.12
N ALA A 181 5.45 -1.40 -26.13
CA ALA A 181 5.45 -2.80 -25.77
C ALA A 181 4.98 -3.70 -26.93
N ALA A 182 3.91 -3.30 -27.63
CA ALA A 182 3.40 -4.06 -28.78
C ALA A 182 4.40 -4.12 -29.94
N LEU A 183 5.05 -3.01 -30.27
CA LEU A 183 6.08 -2.98 -31.32
C LEU A 183 7.29 -3.82 -30.96
N ALA A 184 7.74 -3.75 -29.69
CA ALA A 184 8.86 -4.56 -29.22
C ALA A 184 8.53 -6.06 -29.21
N TYR A 185 7.28 -6.41 -28.85
CA TYR A 185 6.79 -7.80 -28.91
C TYR A 185 6.74 -8.31 -30.36
N ASP A 186 6.20 -7.54 -31.29
CA ASP A 186 6.12 -7.94 -32.72
C ASP A 186 7.51 -8.17 -33.35
N ALA A 187 8.50 -7.40 -32.90
CA ALA A 187 9.89 -7.58 -33.35
C ALA A 187 10.56 -8.83 -32.74
N SER A 188 10.04 -9.36 -31.63
CA SER A 188 10.63 -10.51 -30.92
C SER A 188 9.57 -11.38 -30.25
N PRO A 189 8.63 -12.00 -31.01
CA PRO A 189 7.45 -12.69 -30.46
C PRO A 189 7.79 -14.00 -29.74
N THR A 190 8.98 -14.53 -29.89
CA THR A 190 9.46 -15.75 -29.23
C THR A 190 10.14 -15.47 -27.87
N SER A 191 10.23 -14.21 -27.46
CA SER A 191 10.83 -13.85 -26.18
C SER A 191 10.03 -14.43 -25.00
N THR A 192 10.75 -14.75 -23.92
CA THR A 192 10.18 -15.33 -22.70
C THR A 192 9.36 -14.30 -21.92
N GLY A 193 9.77 -13.02 -21.96
CA GLY A 193 9.12 -11.91 -21.28
C GLY A 193 9.68 -10.56 -21.72
N MET A 194 9.17 -9.49 -21.11
CA MET A 194 9.60 -8.12 -21.36
C MET A 194 9.88 -7.42 -20.04
N VAL A 195 11.08 -6.87 -19.87
CA VAL A 195 11.45 -6.04 -18.74
C VAL A 195 11.28 -4.58 -19.13
N LEU A 196 10.44 -3.87 -18.39
CA LEU A 196 10.24 -2.44 -18.49
C LEU A 196 11.18 -1.76 -17.47
N LEU A 197 12.22 -1.05 -17.95
CA LEU A 197 13.19 -0.43 -17.05
C LEU A 197 12.50 0.59 -16.11
N LYS A 198 12.85 0.53 -14.82
CA LYS A 198 12.28 1.39 -13.76
C LYS A 198 10.75 1.26 -13.61
N HIS A 199 10.18 0.10 -14.00
CA HIS A 199 8.75 -0.13 -13.94
C HIS A 199 8.42 -1.56 -13.50
N GLY A 200 8.79 -2.61 -14.26
CA GLY A 200 8.44 -3.98 -13.90
C GLY A 200 8.72 -5.02 -14.99
N LEU A 201 8.01 -6.15 -14.88
CA LEU A 201 8.13 -7.33 -15.76
C LEU A 201 6.79 -7.69 -16.36
N LEU A 202 6.75 -7.99 -17.66
CA LEU A 202 5.65 -8.66 -18.33
C LEU A 202 6.07 -10.07 -18.73
N THR A 203 5.17 -11.02 -18.51
CA THR A 203 5.25 -12.38 -19.05
C THR A 203 3.93 -12.77 -19.69
N TRP A 204 3.95 -13.79 -20.52
CA TRP A 204 2.78 -14.23 -21.27
C TRP A 204 2.84 -15.70 -21.61
N GLY A 205 1.65 -16.28 -21.86
CA GLY A 205 1.50 -17.67 -22.24
C GLY A 205 0.20 -17.96 -22.97
N LYS A 206 0.11 -19.15 -23.55
CA LYS A 206 -1.15 -19.71 -24.05
C LYS A 206 -2.06 -20.15 -22.90
N THR A 207 -1.46 -20.47 -21.75
CA THR A 207 -2.14 -20.84 -20.51
C THR A 207 -1.70 -19.92 -19.36
N ALA A 208 -2.54 -19.79 -18.33
CA ALA A 208 -2.20 -19.04 -17.12
C ALA A 208 -0.96 -19.60 -16.42
N ARG A 209 -0.83 -20.94 -16.41
CA ARG A 209 0.34 -21.63 -15.84
C ARG A 209 1.62 -21.25 -16.56
N GLU A 210 1.64 -21.26 -17.89
CA GLU A 210 2.82 -20.88 -18.68
C GLU A 210 3.25 -19.45 -18.40
N SER A 211 2.31 -18.48 -18.35
CA SER A 211 2.58 -17.08 -18.04
C SER A 211 3.18 -16.95 -16.63
N TYR A 212 2.54 -17.57 -15.63
CA TYR A 212 2.98 -17.56 -14.24
C TYR A 212 4.38 -18.19 -14.07
N GLU A 213 4.61 -19.39 -14.64
CA GLU A 213 5.90 -20.09 -14.52
C GLU A 213 7.05 -19.26 -15.12
N LYS A 214 6.82 -18.54 -16.23
CA LYS A 214 7.79 -17.60 -16.80
C LYS A 214 8.09 -16.43 -15.85
N THR A 215 7.07 -15.89 -15.15
CA THR A 215 7.29 -14.87 -14.12
C THR A 215 8.24 -15.41 -13.05
N ILE A 216 7.93 -16.59 -12.48
CA ILE A 216 8.73 -17.21 -11.42
C ILE A 216 10.16 -17.52 -11.91
N GLU A 217 10.31 -18.02 -13.12
CA GLU A 217 11.63 -18.30 -13.72
C GLU A 217 12.48 -17.04 -13.82
N LEU A 218 11.95 -15.99 -14.47
CA LEU A 218 12.70 -14.76 -14.70
C LEU A 218 13.05 -14.04 -13.38
N VAL A 219 12.13 -14.00 -12.42
CA VAL A 219 12.39 -13.42 -11.10
C VAL A 219 13.44 -14.25 -10.36
N THR A 220 13.38 -15.59 -10.39
CA THR A 220 14.39 -16.46 -9.77
C THR A 220 15.79 -16.26 -10.39
N ARG A 221 15.86 -16.04 -11.71
CA ARG A 221 17.14 -15.72 -12.39
C ARG A 221 17.69 -14.38 -11.90
N ALA A 222 16.85 -13.37 -11.76
CA ALA A 222 17.23 -12.08 -11.22
C ALA A 222 17.73 -12.17 -9.77
N GLU A 223 17.02 -12.90 -8.89
CA GLU A 223 17.42 -13.15 -7.51
C GLU A 223 18.81 -13.80 -7.43
N ARG A 224 19.03 -14.88 -8.18
CA ARG A 224 20.32 -15.58 -8.21
C ARG A 224 21.47 -14.67 -8.66
N PHE A 225 21.23 -13.86 -9.69
CA PHE A 225 22.22 -12.90 -10.18
C PHE A 225 22.58 -11.87 -9.10
N LEU A 226 21.57 -11.28 -8.43
CA LEU A 226 21.80 -10.32 -7.36
C LEU A 226 22.54 -10.94 -6.17
N ASP A 227 22.21 -12.16 -5.78
CA ASP A 227 22.89 -12.87 -4.69
C ASP A 227 24.39 -13.14 -4.98
N GLN A 228 24.72 -13.40 -6.24
CA GLN A 228 26.10 -13.60 -6.68
C GLN A 228 26.93 -12.30 -6.72
N GLN A 229 26.26 -11.15 -6.83
CA GLN A 229 26.88 -9.83 -6.96
C GLN A 229 27.11 -9.09 -5.63
N LYS A 230 26.62 -9.62 -4.51
CA LYS A 230 26.76 -8.97 -3.19
C LYS A 230 28.22 -8.74 -2.82
N THR A 231 28.63 -7.48 -2.72
CA THR A 231 30.03 -7.10 -2.47
C THR A 231 30.33 -6.71 -1.03
N SER A 232 29.39 -6.17 -0.28
CA SER A 232 29.60 -5.82 1.14
C SER A 232 28.28 -5.49 1.85
N PRO A 233 28.08 -5.91 3.10
CA PRO A 233 26.98 -5.41 3.90
C PRO A 233 27.17 -3.91 4.21
N ILE A 234 26.06 -3.17 4.32
CA ILE A 234 26.05 -1.81 4.84
C ILE A 234 26.63 -1.85 6.25
N ARG A 235 27.67 -1.06 6.53
CA ARG A 235 28.29 -1.03 7.87
C ARG A 235 27.36 -0.25 8.80
N THR A 236 26.92 -0.89 9.87
CA THR A 236 26.15 -0.27 10.94
C THR A 236 27.05 -0.12 12.17
N PRO A 237 27.20 1.07 12.76
CA PRO A 237 27.72 1.20 14.11
C PRO A 237 26.82 0.45 15.10
N ALA A 238 27.25 0.27 16.36
CA ALA A 238 26.44 -0.43 17.38
C ALA A 238 25.01 0.14 17.39
N GLY A 239 24.08 -0.66 16.87
CA GLY A 239 22.75 -0.20 16.48
C GLY A 239 21.79 -0.05 17.65
N THR A 240 20.71 0.67 17.42
CA THR A 240 19.57 0.79 18.33
C THR A 240 18.83 -0.54 18.43
N SER A 241 18.50 -1.00 19.64
CA SER A 241 17.66 -2.18 19.80
C SER A 241 16.17 -1.86 19.51
N PRO A 242 15.37 -2.83 19.02
CA PRO A 242 13.93 -2.63 18.79
C PRO A 242 13.17 -2.19 20.08
N GLN A 243 13.59 -2.66 21.24
CA GLN A 243 13.00 -2.25 22.51
C GLN A 243 13.24 -0.76 22.79
N SER A 244 14.48 -0.28 22.64
CA SER A 244 14.81 1.14 22.82
C SER A 244 14.12 2.02 21.76
N ALA A 245 14.07 1.55 20.53
CA ALA A 245 13.37 2.24 19.44
C ALA A 245 11.87 2.38 19.74
N ARG A 246 11.23 1.31 20.24
CA ARG A 246 9.80 1.36 20.63
C ARG A 246 9.56 2.34 21.77
N GLN A 247 10.42 2.38 22.78
CA GLN A 247 10.29 3.36 23.88
C GLN A 247 10.39 4.82 23.38
N ARG A 248 11.28 5.08 22.41
CA ARG A 248 11.38 6.38 21.75
C ARG A 248 10.17 6.66 20.88
N TYR A 249 9.66 5.68 20.15
CA TYR A 249 8.45 5.80 19.35
C TYR A 249 7.24 6.21 20.18
N LEU A 250 6.99 5.59 21.33
CA LEU A 250 5.86 5.92 22.20
C LEU A 250 5.86 7.38 22.67
N LYS A 251 7.04 7.98 22.83
CA LYS A 251 7.18 9.42 23.16
C LYS A 251 7.07 10.33 21.93
N THR A 252 7.53 9.87 20.78
CA THR A 252 7.63 10.67 19.55
C THR A 252 6.32 10.69 18.76
N ALA A 253 5.60 9.58 18.71
CA ALA A 253 4.44 9.41 17.85
C ALA A 253 3.30 10.42 18.15
N PRO A 254 2.92 10.72 19.41
CA PRO A 254 1.90 11.72 19.70
C PRO A 254 2.31 13.14 19.26
N ILE A 255 3.60 13.49 19.43
CA ILE A 255 4.13 14.79 19.00
C ILE A 255 4.04 14.91 17.48
N LEU A 256 4.55 13.89 16.78
CA LEU A 256 4.56 13.87 15.31
C LEU A 256 3.14 13.85 14.74
N ARG A 257 2.23 13.05 15.32
CA ARG A 257 0.83 12.98 14.91
C ARG A 257 0.12 14.34 15.04
N GLY A 258 0.42 15.08 16.11
CA GLY A 258 -0.07 16.45 16.30
C GLY A 258 0.46 17.43 15.25
N LEU A 259 1.76 17.34 14.90
CA LEU A 259 2.40 18.19 13.89
C LEU A 259 1.93 17.89 12.46
N LEU A 260 1.54 16.65 12.17
CA LEU A 260 0.99 16.24 10.87
C LEU A 260 -0.49 16.59 10.70
N ALA A 261 -1.16 17.05 11.75
CA ALA A 261 -2.56 17.46 11.70
C ALA A 261 -2.72 18.76 10.92
N LEU A 262 -3.63 18.78 9.94
CA LEU A 262 -3.92 19.93 9.10
C LEU A 262 -5.15 20.68 9.62
N PRO A 263 -5.12 22.01 9.78
CA PRO A 263 -6.30 22.78 10.14
C PRO A 263 -7.36 22.69 9.03
N THR A 264 -8.63 22.56 9.43
CA THR A 264 -9.76 22.42 8.50
C THR A 264 -10.53 23.72 8.31
N GLY A 265 -10.44 24.64 9.26
CA GLY A 265 -11.32 25.83 9.35
C GLY A 265 -12.72 25.53 9.90
N ASP A 266 -13.03 24.28 10.21
CA ASP A 266 -14.30 23.84 10.80
C ASP A 266 -14.14 23.78 12.34
N ALA A 267 -15.01 24.49 13.08
CA ALA A 267 -14.97 24.56 14.54
C ALA A 267 -15.26 23.18 15.19
N ASP A 268 -16.12 22.37 14.58
CA ASP A 268 -16.46 21.04 15.10
C ASP A 268 -15.38 20.01 14.79
N ARG A 269 -14.56 20.27 13.75
CA ARG A 269 -13.45 19.42 13.33
C ARG A 269 -12.22 20.27 13.03
N PRO A 270 -11.62 20.92 14.04
CA PRO A 270 -10.58 21.93 13.82
C PRO A 270 -9.31 21.39 13.13
N PHE A 271 -9.10 20.06 13.19
CA PHE A 271 -7.93 19.42 12.60
C PHE A 271 -8.30 18.15 11.85
N ARG A 272 -7.75 17.98 10.66
CA ARG A 272 -7.69 16.72 9.92
C ARG A 272 -6.42 15.97 10.34
N ARG A 273 -6.59 14.98 11.20
CA ARG A 273 -5.51 14.18 11.79
C ARG A 273 -5.03 13.08 10.84
N VAL A 274 -4.02 12.33 11.28
CA VAL A 274 -3.54 11.12 10.61
C VAL A 274 -3.50 9.96 11.61
N ILE A 275 -3.54 8.73 11.09
CA ILE A 275 -3.18 7.53 11.83
C ILE A 275 -1.73 7.21 11.52
N LEU A 276 -0.95 6.90 12.55
CA LEU A 276 0.44 6.49 12.39
C LEU A 276 0.58 4.98 12.62
N ARG A 277 1.42 4.37 11.80
CA ARG A 277 1.95 3.01 12.00
C ARG A 277 3.47 3.07 12.02
N SER A 278 4.10 2.19 12.80
CA SER A 278 5.56 2.08 12.84
C SER A 278 6.03 0.77 12.21
N LEU A 279 7.26 0.78 11.69
CA LEU A 279 8.05 -0.40 11.34
C LEU A 279 9.36 -0.33 12.11
N ILE A 280 9.46 -1.15 13.15
CA ILE A 280 10.59 -1.24 14.08
C ILE A 280 11.14 -2.66 14.00
N THR A 281 11.98 -2.93 13.00
CA THR A 281 12.74 -4.17 12.87
C THR A 281 14.21 -3.89 12.99
N GLN A 282 15.01 -4.87 13.42
CA GLN A 282 16.46 -4.68 13.53
C GLN A 282 17.07 -4.28 12.19
N GLU A 283 16.63 -4.88 11.09
CA GLU A 283 17.11 -4.56 9.74
C GLU A 283 16.88 -3.09 9.37
N MET A 284 15.66 -2.56 9.64
CA MET A 284 15.36 -1.15 9.36
C MET A 284 16.15 -0.20 10.26
N LEU A 285 16.32 -0.55 11.54
CA LEU A 285 17.12 0.24 12.47
C LEU A 285 18.58 0.28 12.03
N ASP A 286 19.14 -0.87 11.68
CA ASP A 286 20.53 -0.97 11.19
C ASP A 286 20.73 -0.15 9.92
N PHE A 287 19.77 -0.16 9.00
CA PHE A 287 19.81 0.66 7.81
C PHE A 287 19.75 2.16 8.12
N LEU A 288 18.80 2.59 8.96
CA LEU A 288 18.62 4.00 9.30
C LEU A 288 19.78 4.57 10.12
N ASP A 289 20.43 3.73 10.93
CA ASP A 289 21.59 4.11 11.75
C ASP A 289 22.93 3.97 10.98
N SER A 290 22.90 3.48 9.71
CA SER A 290 24.10 3.24 8.91
C SER A 290 24.66 4.49 8.25
N GLU A 291 25.98 4.47 7.98
CA GLU A 291 26.61 5.46 7.09
C GLU A 291 26.05 5.32 5.66
N GLY A 292 25.53 6.43 5.10
CA GLY A 292 24.93 6.46 3.76
C GLY A 292 23.46 6.02 3.70
N GLY A 293 22.87 5.53 4.79
CA GLY A 293 21.45 5.15 4.83
C GLY A 293 20.51 6.30 4.40
N LYS A 294 20.81 7.53 4.82
CA LYS A 294 20.09 8.74 4.42
C LYS A 294 20.13 8.97 2.90
N ASP A 295 21.31 8.90 2.31
CA ASP A 295 21.51 9.18 0.88
C ASP A 295 20.78 8.13 0.02
N ILE A 296 20.79 6.87 0.43
CA ILE A 296 20.05 5.78 -0.22
C ILE A 296 18.53 5.99 -0.04
N ALA A 297 18.08 6.30 1.17
CA ALA A 297 16.65 6.45 1.47
C ALA A 297 16.02 7.61 0.71
N LEU A 298 16.72 8.74 0.56
CA LEU A 298 16.24 9.95 -0.11
C LEU A 298 16.42 9.95 -1.63
N THR A 299 16.75 8.83 -2.25
CA THR A 299 16.68 8.66 -3.70
C THR A 299 15.21 8.52 -4.18
N PRO A 300 14.90 8.73 -5.48
CA PRO A 300 13.54 8.54 -6.02
C PRO A 300 12.95 7.15 -5.73
N PRO A 301 11.62 6.95 -5.83
CA PRO A 301 10.99 5.64 -5.63
C PRO A 301 11.38 4.63 -6.71
N LEU A 302 11.13 3.35 -6.43
CA LEU A 302 11.44 2.24 -7.36
C LEU A 302 10.55 2.26 -8.61
N THR A 303 9.28 2.61 -8.43
CA THR A 303 8.27 2.71 -9.49
C THR A 303 7.39 3.93 -9.27
N THR A 304 6.66 4.34 -10.29
CA THR A 304 5.69 5.43 -10.22
C THR A 304 4.32 5.00 -9.69
N ASP A 305 4.08 3.71 -9.51
CA ASP A 305 2.75 3.17 -9.18
C ASP A 305 2.29 3.57 -7.76
N HIS A 306 3.24 3.73 -6.84
CA HIS A 306 2.95 4.00 -5.42
C HIS A 306 3.01 5.50 -5.04
N LEU A 307 3.34 6.39 -5.97
CA LEU A 307 3.54 7.83 -5.70
C LEU A 307 2.36 8.50 -5.01
N ILE A 308 1.13 8.19 -5.44
CA ILE A 308 -0.09 8.73 -4.86
C ILE A 308 -0.30 8.32 -3.38
N ARG A 309 0.40 7.29 -2.91
CA ARG A 309 0.31 6.78 -1.53
C ARG A 309 1.46 7.24 -0.65
N THR A 310 2.69 7.26 -1.19
CA THR A 310 3.92 7.52 -0.42
C THR A 310 4.52 8.88 -0.67
N LYS A 311 4.12 9.56 -1.77
CA LYS A 311 4.86 10.65 -2.41
C LYS A 311 6.23 10.20 -2.92
N ALA A 312 6.96 11.10 -3.60
CA ALA A 312 8.24 10.78 -4.21
C ALA A 312 9.34 10.49 -3.17
N LEU A 313 9.38 11.24 -2.09
CA LEU A 313 10.41 11.13 -1.07
C LEU A 313 9.83 11.02 0.34
N PRO A 314 10.44 10.23 1.24
CA PRO A 314 10.12 10.27 2.67
C PRO A 314 10.71 11.53 3.32
N LEU A 315 10.20 11.88 4.51
CA LEU A 315 10.85 12.84 5.40
C LEU A 315 11.92 12.11 6.21
N TRP A 316 13.14 12.64 6.22
CA TRP A 316 14.21 12.16 7.08
C TRP A 316 14.44 13.14 8.23
N ILE A 317 14.58 12.63 9.46
CA ILE A 317 14.89 13.42 10.66
C ILE A 317 16.35 13.18 11.04
N ASP A 318 17.18 14.21 10.94
CA ASP A 318 18.59 14.13 11.30
C ASP A 318 18.80 14.19 12.82
N ALA A 319 19.54 13.23 13.36
CA ALA A 319 19.99 13.20 14.78
C ALA A 319 18.88 13.60 15.78
N PRO A 320 17.77 12.87 15.88
CA PRO A 320 16.62 13.24 16.70
C PRO A 320 16.95 13.37 18.19
N GLN A 321 16.42 14.41 18.84
CA GLN A 321 16.71 14.77 20.24
C GLN A 321 15.70 14.10 21.20
N TYR A 322 15.81 12.80 21.41
CA TYR A 322 14.83 11.98 22.15
C TYR A 322 14.71 12.28 23.65
N ASP A 323 15.75 12.87 24.26
CA ASP A 323 15.82 13.11 25.71
C ASP A 323 15.07 14.40 26.12
N ASP A 324 14.70 15.24 25.16
CA ASP A 324 14.03 16.53 25.40
C ASP A 324 12.84 16.68 24.43
N GLY A 325 11.63 16.50 24.93
CA GLY A 325 10.41 16.55 24.13
C GLY A 325 10.15 17.89 23.44
N GLU A 326 10.54 19.02 24.05
CA GLU A 326 10.38 20.35 23.44
C GLU A 326 11.39 20.59 22.33
N LYS A 327 12.63 20.15 22.51
CA LYS A 327 13.63 20.19 21.44
C LYS A 327 13.25 19.29 20.29
N LEU A 328 12.81 18.06 20.58
CA LEU A 328 12.31 17.13 19.57
C LEU A 328 11.15 17.75 18.79
N ARG A 329 10.16 18.32 19.46
CA ARG A 329 9.01 18.99 18.82
C ARG A 329 9.45 20.11 17.88
N LYS A 330 10.37 20.97 18.31
CA LYS A 330 10.90 22.06 17.47
C LYS A 330 11.64 21.52 16.26
N GLN A 331 12.46 20.48 16.44
CA GLN A 331 13.18 19.82 15.37
C GLN A 331 12.23 19.19 14.34
N LEU A 332 11.23 18.44 14.78
CA LEU A 332 10.22 17.85 13.92
C LEU A 332 9.43 18.91 13.16
N SER A 333 9.04 20.00 13.82
CA SER A 333 8.33 21.12 13.18
C SER A 333 9.17 21.78 12.08
N ALA A 334 10.46 22.02 12.33
CA ALA A 334 11.37 22.59 11.33
C ALA A 334 11.57 21.65 10.14
N ALA A 335 11.77 20.35 10.38
CA ALA A 335 11.94 19.37 9.33
C ALA A 335 10.67 19.22 8.46
N LEU A 336 9.49 19.28 9.07
CA LEU A 336 8.22 19.28 8.35
C LEU A 336 8.05 20.52 7.48
N ALA A 337 8.39 21.71 8.00
CA ALA A 337 8.32 22.97 7.24
C ALA A 337 9.28 22.94 6.01
N ASP A 338 10.50 22.43 6.19
CA ASP A 338 11.44 22.24 5.08
C ASP A 338 10.90 21.25 4.03
N TYR A 339 10.35 20.12 4.48
CA TYR A 339 9.74 19.14 3.57
C TYR A 339 8.58 19.74 2.77
N GLN A 340 7.70 20.49 3.43
CA GLN A 340 6.58 21.19 2.78
C GLN A 340 7.09 22.19 1.73
N GLY A 341 8.08 23.02 2.06
CA GLY A 341 8.68 23.97 1.12
C GLY A 341 9.31 23.29 -0.10
N ARG A 342 9.97 22.15 0.09
CA ARG A 342 10.51 21.35 -1.03
C ARG A 342 9.40 20.79 -1.92
N TYR A 343 8.32 20.28 -1.33
CA TYR A 343 7.17 19.78 -2.09
C TYR A 343 6.45 20.92 -2.83
N ASP A 344 6.33 22.09 -2.24
CA ASP A 344 5.75 23.28 -2.86
C ASP A 344 6.59 23.70 -4.08
N THR A 345 7.89 23.76 -3.93
CA THR A 345 8.83 24.07 -5.04
C THR A 345 8.76 23.02 -6.16
N TYR A 346 8.67 21.73 -5.80
CA TYR A 346 8.49 20.65 -6.78
C TYR A 346 7.18 20.81 -7.55
N PHE A 347 6.07 21.08 -6.85
CA PHE A 347 4.78 21.30 -7.49
C PHE A 347 4.79 22.52 -8.41
N GLU A 348 5.30 23.67 -7.96
CA GLU A 348 5.38 24.89 -8.75
C GLU A 348 6.22 24.70 -10.01
N ARG A 349 7.36 24.01 -9.90
CA ARG A 349 8.26 23.74 -11.03
C ARG A 349 7.58 22.92 -12.13
N HIS A 350 6.74 21.95 -11.75
CA HIS A 350 6.19 20.97 -12.70
C HIS A 350 4.70 21.14 -12.98
N SER A 351 3.96 22.01 -12.28
CA SER A 351 2.50 22.18 -12.42
C SER A 351 2.04 22.53 -13.84
N HIS A 352 2.88 23.20 -14.62
CA HIS A 352 2.62 23.51 -16.05
C HIS A 352 2.49 22.25 -16.92
N ARG A 353 2.93 21.09 -16.45
CA ARG A 353 2.84 19.79 -17.15
C ARG A 353 1.45 19.15 -17.02
N MET A 354 0.63 19.60 -16.05
CA MET A 354 -0.74 19.09 -15.92
C MET A 354 -1.58 19.51 -17.11
N LYS A 355 -2.04 18.53 -17.89
CA LYS A 355 -2.95 18.77 -19.02
C LYS A 355 -4.38 19.06 -18.56
N THR A 356 -4.79 18.41 -17.46
CA THR A 356 -6.10 18.59 -16.81
C THR A 356 -5.87 19.13 -15.39
N PRO A 357 -6.56 20.21 -14.98
CA PRO A 357 -6.47 20.71 -13.61
C PRO A 357 -6.90 19.64 -12.59
N LEU A 358 -5.99 19.26 -11.71
CA LEU A 358 -6.26 18.34 -10.59
C LEU A 358 -6.05 19.07 -9.27
N ALA A 359 -6.79 18.63 -8.25
CA ALA A 359 -6.57 19.10 -6.90
C ALA A 359 -5.14 18.73 -6.47
N ARG A 360 -4.41 19.73 -5.98
CA ARG A 360 -3.08 19.52 -5.41
C ARG A 360 -3.18 18.65 -4.15
N PHE A 361 -2.27 17.71 -4.01
CA PHE A 361 -2.09 16.99 -2.75
C PHE A 361 -1.58 17.94 -1.64
N ASP A 362 -1.95 17.65 -0.38
CA ASP A 362 -1.32 18.33 0.75
C ASP A 362 0.20 18.08 0.76
N SER A 363 0.96 19.03 1.33
CA SER A 363 2.43 18.97 1.34
C SER A 363 3.00 18.08 2.46
N MET A 364 2.15 17.36 3.25
CA MET A 364 2.62 16.53 4.37
C MET A 364 3.26 15.22 3.88
N PRO A 365 4.35 14.76 4.53
CA PRO A 365 4.95 13.46 4.23
C PRO A 365 4.01 12.31 4.59
N ARG A 366 4.11 11.20 3.85
CA ARG A 366 3.42 9.94 4.16
C ARG A 366 4.33 8.96 4.90
N ALA A 367 5.62 9.06 4.68
CA ALA A 367 6.64 8.26 5.35
C ALA A 367 7.67 9.16 6.02
N ILE A 368 8.01 8.84 7.27
CA ILE A 368 8.99 9.56 8.08
C ILE A 368 10.02 8.54 8.56
N LEU A 369 11.28 8.81 8.27
CA LEU A 369 12.42 7.98 8.61
C LEU A 369 13.19 8.63 9.76
N MET A 370 13.32 7.89 10.86
CA MET A 370 13.92 8.40 12.09
C MET A 370 14.99 7.44 12.60
N PRO A 371 16.30 7.76 12.46
CA PRO A 371 17.36 7.00 13.12
C PRO A 371 17.06 6.82 14.60
N GLY A 372 17.26 5.61 15.12
CA GLY A 372 16.96 5.26 16.51
C GLY A 372 15.48 5.03 16.86
N VAL A 373 14.55 5.16 15.91
CA VAL A 373 13.11 4.82 16.07
C VAL A 373 12.63 3.85 15.01
N GLY A 374 12.97 4.09 13.73
CA GLY A 374 12.49 3.27 12.62
C GLY A 374 11.74 4.09 11.56
N VAL A 375 10.85 3.42 10.83
CA VAL A 375 9.98 4.02 9.81
C VAL A 375 8.60 4.28 10.42
N LEU A 376 8.09 5.50 10.25
CA LEU A 376 6.72 5.87 10.60
C LEU A 376 5.96 6.17 9.32
N SER A 377 4.76 5.62 9.21
CA SER A 377 3.85 5.82 8.08
C SER A 377 2.58 6.51 8.52
N ALA A 378 2.11 7.47 7.72
CA ALA A 378 0.92 8.25 7.99
C ALA A 378 -0.16 7.96 6.94
N GLY A 379 -1.38 7.72 7.39
CA GLY A 379 -2.55 7.50 6.54
C GLY A 379 -3.81 8.11 7.15
N ARG A 380 -4.90 8.11 6.38
CA ARG A 380 -6.23 8.53 6.89
C ARG A 380 -6.85 7.50 7.85
N ASP A 381 -6.42 6.25 7.74
CA ASP A 381 -6.81 5.14 8.60
C ASP A 381 -5.66 4.14 8.77
N ALA A 382 -5.89 3.13 9.59
CA ALA A 382 -4.89 2.10 9.89
C ALA A 382 -4.51 1.27 8.66
N ALA A 383 -5.45 1.05 7.73
CA ALA A 383 -5.20 0.30 6.51
C ALA A 383 -4.30 1.11 5.55
N GLU A 384 -4.61 2.39 5.31
CA GLU A 384 -3.79 3.25 4.47
C GLU A 384 -2.38 3.46 5.05
N ALA A 385 -2.27 3.71 6.37
CA ALA A 385 -0.97 3.80 7.03
C ALA A 385 -0.18 2.49 6.92
N GLY A 386 -0.87 1.33 7.00
CA GLY A 386 -0.29 0.00 6.76
C GLY A 386 0.25 -0.16 5.34
N ILE A 387 -0.53 0.24 4.33
CA ILE A 387 -0.11 0.23 2.92
C ILE A 387 1.15 1.07 2.70
N VAL A 388 1.18 2.30 3.25
CA VAL A 388 2.38 3.17 3.15
C VAL A 388 3.58 2.50 3.81
N ARG A 389 3.40 1.90 5.01
CA ARG A 389 4.45 1.18 5.72
C ARG A 389 5.06 0.06 4.88
N ASP A 390 4.21 -0.78 4.28
CA ASP A 390 4.64 -1.94 3.51
C ASP A 390 5.38 -1.52 2.23
N ILE A 391 4.88 -0.49 1.54
CA ILE A 391 5.54 0.07 0.35
C ILE A 391 6.93 0.64 0.69
N ILE A 392 7.05 1.38 1.79
CA ILE A 392 8.34 1.94 2.21
C ILE A 392 9.29 0.84 2.67
N ALA A 393 8.80 -0.18 3.38
CA ALA A 393 9.59 -1.34 3.76
C ALA A 393 10.20 -2.04 2.53
N GLN A 394 9.38 -2.37 1.53
CA GLN A 394 9.81 -2.94 0.26
C GLN A 394 10.82 -2.02 -0.47
N THR A 395 10.49 -0.72 -0.56
CA THR A 395 11.34 0.26 -1.24
C THR A 395 12.73 0.32 -0.62
N LEU A 396 12.83 0.41 0.71
CA LEU A 396 14.11 0.47 1.41
C LEU A 396 14.87 -0.85 1.29
N ALA A 397 14.21 -1.99 1.47
CA ALA A 397 14.84 -3.31 1.32
C ALA A 397 15.43 -3.50 -0.09
N THR A 398 14.68 -3.10 -1.14
CA THR A 398 15.16 -3.18 -2.53
C THR A 398 16.30 -2.20 -2.80
N LYS A 399 16.24 -0.97 -2.27
CA LYS A 399 17.35 0.00 -2.37
C LYS A 399 18.62 -0.50 -1.67
N MET A 400 18.49 -1.17 -0.52
CA MET A 400 19.63 -1.82 0.15
C MET A 400 20.24 -2.92 -0.73
N LYS A 401 19.42 -3.76 -1.38
CA LYS A 401 19.90 -4.76 -2.35
C LYS A 401 20.66 -4.09 -3.50
N ILE A 402 20.17 -2.97 -4.02
CA ILE A 402 20.85 -2.21 -5.09
C ILE A 402 22.17 -1.62 -4.59
N ALA A 403 22.19 -0.99 -3.42
CA ALA A 403 23.40 -0.41 -2.85
C ALA A 403 24.51 -1.45 -2.62
N ALA A 404 24.15 -2.70 -2.31
CA ALA A 404 25.09 -3.81 -2.17
C ALA A 404 25.62 -4.35 -3.51
N THR A 405 25.01 -4.02 -4.65
CA THR A 405 25.31 -4.61 -5.96
C THR A 405 25.61 -3.59 -7.06
N GLY A 406 25.39 -2.29 -6.82
CA GLY A 406 25.55 -1.24 -7.82
C GLY A 406 25.18 0.14 -7.32
N ILE A 407 24.94 1.06 -8.24
CA ILE A 407 24.56 2.46 -7.95
C ILE A 407 23.10 2.64 -8.31
N TYR A 408 22.28 3.08 -7.34
CA TYR A 408 20.89 3.40 -7.55
C TYR A 408 20.69 4.56 -8.54
N GLU A 409 19.73 4.39 -9.44
CA GLU A 409 19.28 5.44 -10.34
C GLU A 409 17.79 5.28 -10.61
N GLY A 410 16.97 6.15 -9.99
CA GLY A 410 15.53 6.22 -10.20
C GLY A 410 15.13 7.11 -11.37
N LEU A 411 13.84 7.46 -11.43
CA LEU A 411 13.28 8.40 -12.40
C LEU A 411 13.49 9.86 -11.97
N GLY A 412 13.55 10.78 -12.94
CA GLY A 412 13.61 12.21 -12.69
C GLY A 412 12.26 12.79 -12.24
N ASP A 413 12.30 13.98 -11.64
CA ASP A 413 11.15 14.68 -11.04
C ASP A 413 9.99 14.87 -12.03
N GLU A 414 10.27 15.13 -13.32
CA GLU A 414 9.26 15.30 -14.36
C GLU A 414 8.42 14.04 -14.57
N HIS A 415 9.05 12.86 -14.58
CA HIS A 415 8.34 11.58 -14.72
C HIS A 415 7.55 11.24 -13.46
N LEU A 416 8.09 11.57 -12.28
CA LEU A 416 7.40 11.39 -11.01
C LEU A 416 6.17 12.28 -10.95
N PHE A 417 6.28 13.54 -11.33
CA PHE A 417 5.18 14.51 -11.35
C PHE A 417 4.07 14.08 -12.33
N ASP A 418 4.43 13.67 -13.55
CA ASP A 418 3.49 13.22 -14.57
C ASP A 418 2.63 12.04 -14.10
N MET A 419 3.15 11.20 -13.19
CA MET A 419 2.43 10.06 -12.63
C MET A 419 1.73 10.39 -11.31
N GLU A 420 2.29 11.26 -10.47
CA GLU A 420 1.62 11.72 -9.24
C GLU A 420 0.34 12.50 -9.56
N TYR A 421 0.35 13.30 -10.64
CA TYR A 421 -0.77 14.12 -11.09
C TYR A 421 -1.47 13.55 -12.34
N LEU A 422 -1.46 12.22 -12.48
CA LEU A 422 -2.22 11.55 -13.54
C LEU A 422 -3.70 11.41 -13.12
N PRO A 423 -4.70 11.88 -13.92
CA PRO A 423 -6.12 11.80 -13.57
C PRO A 423 -6.60 10.41 -13.15
N LEU A 424 -6.17 9.37 -13.87
CA LEU A 424 -6.52 7.98 -13.56
C LEU A 424 -5.94 7.47 -12.24
N GLN A 425 -4.80 7.99 -11.81
CA GLN A 425 -4.23 7.67 -10.49
C GLN A 425 -5.01 8.36 -9.37
N HIS A 426 -5.40 9.63 -9.54
CA HIS A 426 -6.25 10.34 -8.59
C HIS A 426 -7.61 9.65 -8.37
N ALA A 427 -8.20 9.08 -9.42
CA ALA A 427 -9.44 8.32 -9.32
C ALA A 427 -9.34 7.10 -8.38
N LYS A 428 -8.15 6.51 -8.23
CA LYS A 428 -7.91 5.39 -7.28
C LYS A 428 -8.07 5.78 -5.80
N LEU A 429 -7.90 7.06 -5.46
CA LEU A 429 -7.97 7.54 -4.07
C LEU A 429 -9.42 7.65 -3.53
N GLY A 430 -10.41 7.49 -4.40
CA GLY A 430 -11.83 7.54 -4.08
C GLY A 430 -12.34 8.96 -3.78
N ALA A 431 -13.55 9.26 -4.25
CA ALA A 431 -14.25 10.54 -3.99
C ALA A 431 -15.18 10.47 -2.78
N GLY A 432 -15.01 9.49 -1.88
CA GLY A 432 -15.89 9.26 -0.74
C GLY A 432 -15.82 10.43 0.27
N ARG A 433 -16.99 10.89 0.74
CA ARG A 433 -17.05 11.83 1.87
C ARG A 433 -16.46 11.16 3.11
N GLU A 434 -15.50 11.80 3.74
CA GLU A 434 -14.90 11.30 4.98
C GLU A 434 -15.96 11.24 6.09
N ALA A 435 -15.99 10.12 6.82
CA ALA A 435 -16.91 9.95 7.95
C ALA A 435 -16.65 11.00 9.05
N PRO A 436 -17.67 11.40 9.84
CA PRO A 436 -17.55 12.49 10.81
C PRO A 436 -16.39 12.36 11.79
N LEU A 437 -16.09 11.14 12.26
CA LEU A 437 -14.96 10.84 13.16
C LEU A 437 -13.81 10.11 12.46
N GLY A 438 -13.76 10.18 11.14
CA GLY A 438 -12.62 9.67 10.38
C GLY A 438 -11.30 10.22 10.91
N ARG A 439 -10.25 9.38 10.97
CA ARG A 439 -8.90 9.72 11.47
C ARG A 439 -8.80 9.95 12.98
N SER A 440 -9.91 9.86 13.73
CA SER A 440 -9.90 9.97 15.19
C SER A 440 -9.64 8.63 15.85
N VAL A 441 -9.03 8.67 17.04
CA VAL A 441 -8.73 7.51 17.88
C VAL A 441 -9.42 7.67 19.21
N ALA A 442 -10.31 6.74 19.56
CA ALA A 442 -11.01 6.70 20.83
C ALA A 442 -10.50 5.56 21.73
N LEU A 443 -10.29 5.84 23.01
CA LEU A 443 -10.10 4.86 24.07
C LEU A 443 -11.37 4.82 24.91
N ILE A 444 -11.97 3.64 25.07
CA ILE A 444 -13.23 3.43 25.80
C ILE A 444 -12.99 2.47 26.94
N THR A 445 -13.22 2.90 28.18
CA THR A 445 -13.13 2.04 29.35
C THR A 445 -14.45 1.31 29.64
N GLY A 446 -14.40 0.08 30.14
CA GLY A 446 -15.59 -0.74 30.36
C GLY A 446 -16.32 -1.08 29.04
N ALA A 447 -15.54 -1.28 27.96
CA ALA A 447 -16.03 -1.46 26.61
C ALA A 447 -16.86 -2.74 26.41
N ALA A 448 -16.58 -3.80 27.17
CA ALA A 448 -17.30 -5.07 27.07
C ALA A 448 -18.65 -5.07 27.80
N GLY A 449 -18.97 -4.02 28.54
CA GLY A 449 -20.28 -3.81 29.14
C GLY A 449 -21.35 -3.41 28.12
N ALA A 450 -22.64 -3.49 28.49
CA ALA A 450 -23.76 -3.19 27.58
C ALA A 450 -23.70 -1.78 26.97
N ILE A 451 -23.39 -0.75 27.78
CA ILE A 451 -23.26 0.63 27.30
C ILE A 451 -21.97 0.79 26.48
N GLY A 452 -20.85 0.30 27.00
CA GLY A 452 -19.53 0.40 26.35
C GLY A 452 -19.50 -0.21 24.96
N SER A 453 -20.10 -1.38 24.77
CA SER A 453 -20.17 -2.06 23.48
C SER A 453 -20.98 -1.26 22.44
N GLY A 454 -22.10 -0.67 22.85
CA GLY A 454 -22.87 0.23 21.99
C GLY A 454 -22.11 1.48 21.60
N ILE A 455 -21.32 2.07 22.52
CA ILE A 455 -20.44 3.21 22.23
C ILE A 455 -19.36 2.82 21.24
N CYS A 456 -18.71 1.67 21.41
CA CYS A 456 -17.70 1.16 20.47
C CYS A 456 -18.26 1.06 19.06
N GLN A 457 -19.42 0.45 18.88
CA GLN A 457 -20.07 0.29 17.60
C GLN A 457 -20.42 1.66 16.98
N ALA A 458 -21.05 2.55 17.71
CA ALA A 458 -21.44 3.87 17.22
C ALA A 458 -20.23 4.71 16.75
N LEU A 459 -19.11 4.68 17.48
CA LEU A 459 -17.91 5.40 17.09
C LEU A 459 -17.23 4.77 15.84
N LEU A 460 -17.23 3.44 15.73
CA LEU A 460 -16.73 2.74 14.55
C LEU A 460 -17.56 3.06 13.30
N GLU A 461 -18.89 3.13 13.42
CA GLU A 461 -19.80 3.53 12.34
C GLU A 461 -19.54 4.95 11.85
N GLN A 462 -19.12 5.85 12.76
CA GLN A 462 -18.72 7.21 12.42
C GLN A 462 -17.26 7.32 11.90
N GLY A 463 -16.58 6.20 11.67
CA GLY A 463 -15.23 6.17 11.08
C GLY A 463 -14.08 6.25 12.07
N CYS A 464 -14.36 6.28 13.38
CA CYS A 464 -13.33 6.32 14.43
C CYS A 464 -12.53 5.02 14.50
N HIS A 465 -11.27 5.09 14.96
CA HIS A 465 -10.51 3.95 15.44
C HIS A 465 -10.80 3.78 16.92
N VAL A 466 -11.12 2.56 17.36
CA VAL A 466 -11.60 2.28 18.71
C VAL A 466 -10.69 1.30 19.43
N ALA A 467 -10.06 1.76 20.51
CA ALA A 467 -9.44 0.92 21.52
C ALA A 467 -10.51 0.54 22.58
N ALA A 468 -11.08 -0.62 22.44
CA ALA A 468 -12.00 -1.20 23.41
C ALA A 468 -11.19 -1.71 24.61
N THR A 469 -11.36 -1.12 25.79
CA THR A 469 -10.62 -1.51 26.98
C THR A 469 -11.58 -1.99 28.09
N ASP A 470 -11.23 -3.11 28.71
CA ASP A 470 -11.94 -3.72 29.82
C ASP A 470 -10.98 -4.63 30.60
N LEU A 471 -11.42 -5.19 31.72
CA LEU A 471 -10.65 -6.24 32.39
C LEU A 471 -10.36 -7.40 31.44
N ALA A 472 -9.22 -8.07 31.63
CA ALA A 472 -8.86 -9.23 30.83
C ALA A 472 -9.94 -10.32 30.93
N GLY A 473 -10.46 -10.81 29.80
CA GLY A 473 -11.49 -11.84 29.81
C GLY A 473 -12.14 -12.12 28.46
N GLU A 474 -13.05 -13.09 28.47
CA GLU A 474 -13.77 -13.55 27.29
C GLU A 474 -14.70 -12.46 26.71
N SER A 475 -15.29 -11.62 27.56
CA SER A 475 -16.21 -10.56 27.12
C SER A 475 -15.53 -9.54 26.19
N LEU A 476 -14.32 -9.11 26.53
CA LEU A 476 -13.53 -8.19 25.69
C LEU A 476 -13.12 -8.86 24.38
N SER A 477 -12.65 -10.10 24.44
CA SER A 477 -12.24 -10.86 23.26
C SER A 477 -13.41 -11.11 22.31
N SER A 478 -14.59 -11.44 22.83
CA SER A 478 -15.81 -11.66 22.06
C SER A 478 -16.30 -10.39 21.39
N LEU A 479 -16.30 -9.25 22.10
CA LEU A 479 -16.64 -7.94 21.52
C LEU A 479 -15.77 -7.62 20.32
N VAL A 480 -14.45 -7.72 20.47
CA VAL A 480 -13.50 -7.38 19.39
C VAL A 480 -13.63 -8.34 18.21
N SER A 481 -13.79 -9.65 18.48
CA SER A 481 -13.99 -10.66 17.43
C SER A 481 -15.28 -10.45 16.65
N GLY A 482 -16.34 -9.95 17.28
CA GLY A 482 -17.60 -9.61 16.62
C GLY A 482 -17.49 -8.34 15.74
N LEU A 483 -16.69 -7.36 16.13
CA LEU A 483 -16.53 -6.09 15.41
C LEU A 483 -15.49 -6.17 14.26
N ARG A 484 -14.44 -6.96 14.44
CA ARG A 484 -13.30 -7.04 13.51
C ARG A 484 -13.67 -7.43 12.07
N PRO A 485 -14.62 -8.36 11.78
CA PRO A 485 -15.00 -8.67 10.40
C PRO A 485 -15.51 -7.47 9.61
N THR A 486 -16.19 -6.53 10.28
CA THR A 486 -16.75 -5.33 9.64
C THR A 486 -15.76 -4.17 9.62
N TYR A 487 -14.98 -3.98 10.71
CA TYR A 487 -14.19 -2.77 10.90
C TYR A 487 -12.67 -2.98 10.77
N GLY A 488 -12.22 -4.23 10.64
CA GLY A 488 -10.81 -4.58 10.43
C GLY A 488 -9.89 -4.01 11.52
N ASP A 489 -8.82 -3.37 11.10
CA ASP A 489 -7.79 -2.77 11.96
C ASP A 489 -8.22 -1.47 12.66
N ARG A 490 -9.48 -1.03 12.49
CA ARG A 490 -10.02 0.12 13.23
C ARG A 490 -10.48 -0.23 14.64
N VAL A 491 -10.45 -1.50 15.05
CA VAL A 491 -10.79 -1.94 16.41
C VAL A 491 -9.69 -2.83 16.99
N ILE A 492 -9.28 -2.50 18.21
CA ILE A 492 -8.37 -3.36 19.03
C ILE A 492 -8.96 -3.52 20.43
N GLY A 493 -8.68 -4.66 21.04
CA GLY A 493 -9.00 -4.93 22.44
C GLY A 493 -7.74 -4.82 23.30
N ILE A 494 -7.81 -4.06 24.39
CA ILE A 494 -6.69 -3.86 25.30
C ILE A 494 -7.18 -4.18 26.71
N PRO A 495 -6.64 -5.21 27.38
CA PRO A 495 -6.88 -5.43 28.78
C PRO A 495 -6.43 -4.23 29.61
N LEU A 496 -7.33 -3.66 30.42
CA LEU A 496 -7.05 -2.47 31.21
C LEU A 496 -7.87 -2.48 32.49
N ASP A 497 -7.19 -2.39 33.63
CA ASP A 497 -7.78 -2.11 34.94
C ASP A 497 -7.67 -0.61 35.22
N VAL A 498 -8.80 0.10 35.28
CA VAL A 498 -8.84 1.55 35.53
C VAL A 498 -8.42 1.93 36.95
N THR A 499 -8.32 0.97 37.87
CA THR A 499 -7.89 1.17 39.26
C THR A 499 -6.37 1.06 39.42
N ASP A 500 -5.66 0.49 38.43
CA ASP A 500 -4.21 0.33 38.42
C ASP A 500 -3.55 1.35 37.48
N PRO A 501 -2.81 2.34 38.00
CA PRO A 501 -2.10 3.33 37.17
C PRO A 501 -1.11 2.73 36.17
N ALA A 502 -0.48 1.59 36.51
CA ALA A 502 0.44 0.92 35.59
C ALA A 502 -0.31 0.27 34.42
N SER A 503 -1.47 -0.34 34.69
CA SER A 503 -2.37 -0.87 33.66
C SER A 503 -2.89 0.25 32.73
N VAL A 504 -3.27 1.38 33.30
CA VAL A 504 -3.70 2.56 32.52
C VAL A 504 -2.58 3.06 31.60
N ALA A 505 -1.36 3.23 32.13
CA ALA A 505 -0.20 3.65 31.34
C ALA A 505 0.08 2.68 30.18
N ALA A 506 0.09 1.36 30.46
CA ALA A 506 0.28 0.33 29.43
C ALA A 506 -0.84 0.35 28.38
N GLY A 507 -2.08 0.65 28.75
CA GLY A 507 -3.21 0.82 27.86
C GLY A 507 -3.00 1.98 26.87
N TYR A 508 -2.56 3.14 27.34
CA TYR A 508 -2.20 4.27 26.47
C TYR A 508 -1.04 3.93 25.54
N ASP A 509 0.02 3.29 26.06
CA ASP A 509 1.16 2.86 25.24
C ASP A 509 0.72 1.93 24.12
N ALA A 510 -0.20 1.00 24.38
CA ALA A 510 -0.74 0.11 23.37
C ALA A 510 -1.53 0.85 22.28
N VAL A 511 -2.30 1.87 22.61
CA VAL A 511 -3.01 2.71 21.62
C VAL A 511 -2.04 3.56 20.80
N ILE A 512 -1.04 4.14 21.45
CA ILE A 512 0.00 4.92 20.76
C ILE A 512 0.79 4.01 19.80
N ASP A 513 1.11 2.79 20.23
CA ASP A 513 1.80 1.81 19.39
C ASP A 513 0.98 1.42 18.15
N ALA A 514 -0.34 1.28 18.32
CA ALA A 514 -1.25 0.91 17.24
C ALA A 514 -1.51 2.04 16.24
N TRP A 515 -1.71 3.30 16.72
CA TRP A 515 -2.24 4.39 15.88
C TRP A 515 -1.60 5.76 16.11
N GLY A 516 -0.59 5.86 16.97
CA GLY A 516 0.21 7.07 17.20
C GLY A 516 -0.35 8.05 18.22
N GLY A 517 -1.51 7.78 18.85
CA GLY A 517 -2.07 8.66 19.87
C GLY A 517 -3.56 8.45 20.14
N VAL A 518 -4.13 9.24 21.06
CA VAL A 518 -5.54 9.23 21.48
C VAL A 518 -6.14 10.62 21.26
N ASP A 519 -7.38 10.68 20.73
CA ASP A 519 -8.13 11.93 20.52
C ASP A 519 -9.35 12.04 21.43
N LEU A 520 -9.99 10.91 21.72
CA LEU A 520 -11.21 10.81 22.51
C LEU A 520 -10.99 9.81 23.65
N LEU A 521 -11.35 10.20 24.85
CA LEU A 521 -11.40 9.31 26.01
C LEU A 521 -12.86 9.20 26.49
N VAL A 522 -13.38 7.97 26.47
CA VAL A 522 -14.72 7.69 27.01
C VAL A 522 -14.57 6.92 28.33
N VAL A 523 -14.76 7.65 29.43
CA VAL A 523 -14.70 7.08 30.77
C VAL A 523 -16.07 6.48 31.08
N ASN A 524 -16.23 5.19 30.79
CA ASN A 524 -17.48 4.44 30.94
C ASN A 524 -17.38 3.30 31.98
N ALA A 525 -16.16 2.83 32.29
CA ALA A 525 -15.98 1.80 33.30
C ALA A 525 -16.56 2.24 34.66
N GLY A 526 -17.38 1.39 35.22
CA GLY A 526 -17.98 1.64 36.50
C GLY A 526 -18.76 0.42 37.03
N ILE A 527 -18.91 0.35 38.33
CA ILE A 527 -19.76 -0.63 39.00
C ILE A 527 -20.87 0.11 39.73
N ALA A 528 -22.09 -0.42 39.66
CA ALA A 528 -23.20 0.08 40.44
C ALA A 528 -23.51 -0.92 41.57
N HIS A 529 -23.68 -0.40 42.76
CA HIS A 529 -24.17 -1.19 43.88
C HIS A 529 -25.57 -0.67 44.26
N VAL A 530 -26.55 -1.51 44.16
CA VAL A 530 -27.93 -1.19 44.56
C VAL A 530 -28.23 -1.84 45.89
N SER A 531 -28.39 -1.04 46.94
CA SER A 531 -28.88 -1.49 48.25
C SER A 531 -29.66 -0.35 48.91
N SER A 532 -30.43 -0.67 49.97
CA SER A 532 -30.99 0.38 50.79
C SER A 532 -29.86 1.10 51.53
N LEU A 533 -30.04 2.39 51.83
CA LEU A 533 -29.02 3.18 52.58
C LEU A 533 -28.72 2.58 53.95
N ALA A 534 -29.68 1.90 54.53
CA ALA A 534 -29.55 1.23 55.86
C ALA A 534 -28.66 -0.04 55.80
N ASP A 535 -28.67 -0.72 54.64
CA ASP A 535 -27.96 -2.00 54.46
C ASP A 535 -26.66 -1.85 53.67
N MET A 536 -26.27 -0.59 53.36
CA MET A 536 -25.12 -0.32 52.53
C MET A 536 -23.81 -0.53 53.30
N ASP A 537 -23.05 -1.55 52.92
CA ASP A 537 -21.73 -1.82 53.47
C ASP A 537 -20.74 -0.72 53.02
N ARG A 538 -20.14 -0.02 53.99
CA ARG A 538 -19.17 1.04 53.78
C ARG A 538 -17.95 0.56 52.98
N SER A 539 -17.54 -0.68 53.08
CA SER A 539 -16.44 -1.29 52.33
C SER A 539 -16.75 -1.40 50.82
N ARG A 540 -18.02 -1.52 50.45
CA ARG A 540 -18.48 -1.55 49.06
C ARG A 540 -18.68 -0.16 48.46
N PHE A 541 -18.78 0.89 49.30
CA PHE A 541 -18.91 2.27 48.87
C PHE A 541 -17.56 2.93 48.50
N LEU A 542 -16.46 2.34 48.98
CA LEU A 542 -15.09 2.80 48.75
C LEU A 542 -14.21 1.65 48.22
N PRO A 543 -14.55 1.00 47.10
CA PRO A 543 -13.63 0.03 46.52
C PRO A 543 -12.40 0.77 46.02
N GLY A 544 -11.23 0.52 46.62
CA GLY A 544 -9.97 0.97 46.07
C GLY A 544 -9.30 2.19 46.75
N ARG A 545 -9.46 2.36 48.08
CA ARG A 545 -8.50 3.08 48.92
C ARG A 545 -7.72 2.10 49.81
N THR A 546 -6.91 1.27 49.18
CA THR A 546 -5.77 0.59 49.83
C THR A 546 -4.54 0.87 49.00
#